data_591954349720eaa89028bbc44774ea0c
#
_entry.id   591954349720eaa89028bbc44774ea0c
#
_cell.length_a   1.000
_cell.length_b   1.000
_cell.length_c   1.000
_cell.angle_alpha   90.00
_cell.angle_beta   90.00
_cell.angle_gamma   90.00
#
_symmetry.space_group_name_H-M   'P 1'
#
loop_
_entity.id
_entity.type
_entity.pdbx_description
1 polymer ?
#
loop_
_entity_poly.entity_id
_entity_poly.type
_entity_poly.pdbx_seq_one_letter_code
_entity_poly.pdbx_strand_id
1 'polypeptide(L)'
;MLSLFTLKERKVSLMKTKNAVGRPPKYKNKEQIEELIEQYFKSCEGEILKDRDGEPVFNKYGQPVIVNQRPPTVTGLALALGFSSRQALLNYQAKKEFNDTITRAKSRIEQYAEERLFDRDGANGAKFSLSNNFKGWSEKQEVEVGAVTIEKTKLDDLIKQMRGDG
;
A
#
# COMPACT_ATOMS: atom_id res chain seq x y z
N MET A 1 54.09 -14.71 40.93
CA MET A 1 53.20 -13.57 40.62
C MET A 1 52.72 -13.68 39.15
N LEU A 2 51.79 -14.58 38.95
CA LEU A 2 51.12 -14.82 37.66
C LEU A 2 49.64 -14.96 37.99
N SER A 3 48.76 -14.22 37.34
CA SER A 3 47.33 -14.46 37.42
C SER A 3 46.48 -13.31 37.96
N LEU A 4 46.46 -12.20 37.32
CA LEU A 4 45.33 -11.25 37.43
C LEU A 4 44.93 -10.62 36.08
N PHE A 5 45.64 -10.98 34.99
CA PHE A 5 45.39 -10.40 33.66
C PHE A 5 44.45 -11.23 32.78
N THR A 6 44.12 -12.46 33.12
CA THR A 6 43.39 -13.39 32.26
C THR A 6 41.85 -13.41 32.48
N LEU A 7 41.34 -12.71 33.50
CA LEU A 7 39.90 -12.68 33.81
C LEU A 7 39.14 -11.50 33.17
N LYS A 8 39.85 -10.48 32.73
CA LYS A 8 39.24 -9.27 32.14
C LYS A 8 38.99 -9.41 30.63
N GLU A 9 39.77 -10.23 29.94
CA GLU A 9 39.60 -10.45 28.50
C GLU A 9 38.49 -11.47 28.14
N ARG A 10 38.12 -12.35 29.06
CA ARG A 10 37.01 -13.30 28.84
C ARG A 10 35.62 -12.71 28.96
N LYS A 11 35.46 -11.50 29.52
CA LYS A 11 34.16 -10.81 29.63
C LYS A 11 33.79 -9.98 28.41
N VAL A 12 34.70 -9.67 27.52
CA VAL A 12 34.45 -8.85 26.32
C VAL A 12 33.98 -9.69 25.15
N SER A 13 34.25 -11.00 25.13
CA SER A 13 33.86 -11.90 24.02
C SER A 13 32.47 -12.48 24.10
N LEU A 14 31.62 -12.06 25.04
CA LEU A 14 30.23 -12.54 25.17
C LEU A 14 29.18 -11.43 24.94
N MET A 15 29.52 -10.39 24.18
CA MET A 15 28.48 -9.63 23.51
C MET A 15 28.00 -10.48 22.32
N LYS A 16 27.08 -11.39 22.63
CA LYS A 16 26.24 -12.05 21.62
C LYS A 16 25.71 -10.97 20.69
N THR A 17 26.26 -10.90 19.48
CA THR A 17 25.55 -10.32 18.36
C THR A 17 24.16 -10.96 18.40
N LYS A 18 23.13 -10.17 18.70
CA LYS A 18 21.75 -10.58 18.53
C LYS A 18 21.62 -10.93 17.06
N ASN A 19 21.76 -12.20 16.71
CA ASN A 19 21.38 -12.70 15.42
C ASN A 19 19.94 -12.25 15.22
N ALA A 20 19.73 -11.36 14.28
CA ALA A 20 18.40 -10.92 13.90
C ALA A 20 17.66 -12.19 13.46
N VAL A 21 16.82 -12.74 14.36
CA VAL A 21 15.97 -13.90 14.09
C VAL A 21 14.92 -13.41 13.08
N GLY A 22 15.15 -13.66 11.81
CA GLY A 22 14.22 -13.29 10.75
C GLY A 22 14.86 -13.46 9.37
N ARG A 23 14.01 -13.60 8.35
CA ARG A 23 14.47 -13.60 6.96
C ARG A 23 15.19 -12.27 6.67
N PRO A 24 16.39 -12.28 6.07
CA PRO A 24 17.10 -11.06 5.73
C PRO A 24 16.22 -10.13 4.89
N PRO A 25 16.37 -8.81 5.02
CA PRO A 25 15.59 -7.86 4.25
C PRO A 25 15.80 -8.12 2.75
N LYS A 26 14.73 -8.06 1.97
CA LYS A 26 14.76 -8.31 0.51
C LYS A 26 15.64 -7.31 -0.23
N TYR A 27 15.66 -6.08 0.24
CA TYR A 27 16.46 -4.99 -0.30
C TYR A 27 17.48 -4.53 0.73
N LYS A 28 18.69 -4.24 0.25
CA LYS A 28 19.82 -3.79 1.09
C LYS A 28 19.84 -2.27 1.26
N ASN A 29 19.34 -1.53 0.28
CA ASN A 29 19.35 -0.08 0.27
C ASN A 29 18.09 0.48 -0.43
N LYS A 30 17.89 1.77 -0.24
CA LYS A 30 16.74 2.53 -0.74
C LYS A 30 16.78 2.68 -2.26
N GLU A 31 17.95 2.86 -2.83
CA GLU A 31 18.16 3.11 -4.25
C GLU A 31 17.64 1.96 -5.13
N GLN A 32 17.82 0.72 -4.68
CA GLN A 32 17.30 -0.45 -5.40
C GLN A 32 15.77 -0.45 -5.50
N ILE A 33 15.08 -0.03 -4.44
CA ILE A 33 13.62 0.07 -4.45
C ILE A 33 13.18 1.24 -5.33
N GLU A 34 13.86 2.38 -5.27
CA GLU A 34 13.54 3.56 -6.06
C GLU A 34 13.65 3.27 -7.55
N GLU A 35 14.70 2.60 -7.99
CA GLU A 35 14.87 2.20 -9.39
C GLU A 35 13.72 1.28 -9.87
N LEU A 36 13.35 0.27 -9.09
CA LEU A 36 12.26 -0.63 -9.44
C LEU A 36 10.88 0.08 -9.45
N ILE A 37 10.69 1.06 -8.57
CA ILE A 37 9.49 1.90 -8.56
C ILE A 37 9.40 2.70 -9.86
N GLU A 38 10.47 3.36 -10.29
CA GLU A 38 10.47 4.13 -11.54
C GLU A 38 10.28 3.23 -12.77
N GLN A 39 10.91 2.06 -12.80
CA GLN A 39 10.68 1.06 -13.85
C GLN A 39 9.22 0.62 -13.91
N TYR A 40 8.59 0.42 -12.76
CA TYR A 40 7.16 0.09 -12.69
C TYR A 40 6.28 1.19 -13.28
N PHE A 41 6.46 2.44 -12.87
CA PHE A 41 5.66 3.55 -13.38
C PHE A 41 5.87 3.75 -14.89
N LYS A 42 7.12 3.69 -15.34
CA LYS A 42 7.44 3.74 -16.77
C LYS A 42 6.74 2.64 -17.56
N SER A 43 6.67 1.42 -17.01
CA SER A 43 5.94 0.32 -17.65
C SER A 43 4.41 0.53 -17.70
N CYS A 44 3.87 1.42 -16.86
CA CYS A 44 2.45 1.78 -16.88
C CYS A 44 2.12 2.84 -17.94
N GLU A 45 3.09 3.66 -18.35
CA GLU A 45 2.91 4.69 -19.39
C GLU A 45 2.64 4.10 -20.77
N GLY A 46 3.00 2.83 -21.00
CA GLY A 46 2.89 2.16 -22.27
C GLY A 46 4.07 2.45 -23.19
N GLU A 47 3.94 2.03 -24.42
CA GLU A 47 4.98 2.13 -25.45
C GLU A 47 4.42 2.75 -26.72
N ILE A 48 5.22 3.54 -27.43
CA ILE A 48 4.86 4.04 -28.76
C ILE A 48 4.81 2.86 -29.73
N LEU A 49 3.65 2.69 -30.37
CA LEU A 49 3.50 1.69 -31.43
C LEU A 49 4.45 2.01 -32.58
N LYS A 50 5.22 1.02 -32.99
CA LYS A 50 6.13 1.11 -34.13
C LYS A 50 5.65 0.21 -35.26
N ASP A 51 5.87 0.64 -36.48
CA ASP A 51 5.61 -0.14 -37.67
C ASP A 51 6.70 -1.22 -37.92
N ARG A 52 6.65 -1.89 -39.09
CA ARG A 52 7.62 -2.94 -39.45
C ARG A 52 9.05 -2.41 -39.66
N ASP A 53 9.18 -1.12 -39.97
CA ASP A 53 10.45 -0.46 -40.22
C ASP A 53 11.02 0.20 -38.94
N GLY A 54 10.27 0.10 -37.83
CA GLY A 54 10.65 0.64 -36.51
C GLY A 54 10.27 2.09 -36.30
N GLU A 55 9.51 2.68 -37.24
CA GLU A 55 9.06 4.07 -37.15
C GLU A 55 7.79 4.21 -36.30
N PRO A 56 7.62 5.34 -35.56
CA PRO A 56 6.41 5.62 -34.77
C PRO A 56 5.15 5.68 -35.63
N VAL A 57 4.09 4.99 -35.21
CA VAL A 57 2.77 5.07 -35.85
C VAL A 57 2.00 6.25 -35.23
N PHE A 58 1.42 7.09 -36.08
CA PHE A 58 0.64 8.26 -35.67
C PHE A 58 -0.85 8.07 -35.95
N ASN A 59 -1.70 8.62 -35.09
CA ASN A 59 -3.14 8.67 -35.30
C ASN A 59 -3.51 9.78 -36.31
N LYS A 60 -4.80 9.87 -36.66
CA LYS A 60 -5.32 10.91 -37.60
C LYS A 60 -5.11 12.37 -37.14
N TYR A 61 -4.72 12.57 -35.89
CA TYR A 61 -4.44 13.88 -35.31
C TYR A 61 -2.94 14.18 -35.19
N GLY A 62 -2.07 13.32 -35.73
CA GLY A 62 -0.63 13.48 -35.68
C GLY A 62 0.00 13.17 -34.32
N GLN A 63 -0.73 12.49 -33.42
CA GLN A 63 -0.20 12.05 -32.14
C GLN A 63 0.30 10.59 -32.23
N PRO A 64 1.41 10.25 -31.54
CA PRO A 64 1.89 8.88 -31.51
C PRO A 64 0.86 7.95 -30.86
N VAL A 65 0.66 6.77 -31.46
CA VAL A 65 -0.21 5.74 -30.90
C VAL A 65 0.54 5.05 -29.77
N ILE A 66 -0.04 5.10 -28.55
CA ILE A 66 0.51 4.42 -27.37
C ILE A 66 -0.24 3.10 -27.18
N VAL A 67 0.49 2.01 -27.00
CA VAL A 67 -0.03 0.69 -26.70
C VAL A 67 0.44 0.19 -25.34
N ASN A 68 -0.21 -0.83 -24.81
CA ASN A 68 0.14 -1.45 -23.50
C ASN A 68 0.08 -0.49 -22.29
N GLN A 69 -0.55 0.68 -22.44
CA GLN A 69 -0.79 1.58 -21.32
C GLN A 69 -1.72 0.92 -20.32
N ARG A 70 -1.39 1.02 -19.02
CA ARG A 70 -2.19 0.45 -17.95
C ARG A 70 -2.19 1.34 -16.71
N PRO A 71 -3.28 1.35 -15.93
CA PRO A 71 -3.34 2.12 -14.70
C PRO A 71 -2.32 1.58 -13.67
N PRO A 72 -1.58 2.44 -12.98
CA PRO A 72 -0.75 2.02 -11.86
C PRO A 72 -1.64 1.62 -10.67
N THR A 73 -1.29 0.49 -10.02
CA THR A 73 -2.04 -0.03 -8.88
C THR A 73 -1.09 -0.41 -7.74
N VAL A 74 -1.59 -0.36 -6.49
CA VAL A 74 -0.80 -0.76 -5.32
C VAL A 74 -0.38 -2.23 -5.39
N THR A 75 -1.25 -3.09 -5.90
CA THR A 75 -0.93 -4.53 -6.11
C THR A 75 0.11 -4.71 -7.22
N GLY A 76 -0.03 -3.97 -8.33
CA GLY A 76 0.94 -3.99 -9.42
C GLY A 76 2.32 -3.53 -8.95
N LEU A 77 2.39 -2.46 -8.16
CA LEU A 77 3.63 -1.99 -7.53
C LEU A 77 4.23 -3.09 -6.63
N ALA A 78 3.41 -3.73 -5.78
CA ALA A 78 3.89 -4.81 -4.92
C ALA A 78 4.52 -5.95 -5.72
N LEU A 79 3.88 -6.38 -6.80
CA LEU A 79 4.39 -7.44 -7.68
C LEU A 79 5.66 -7.02 -8.43
N ALA A 80 5.72 -5.79 -8.94
CA ALA A 80 6.90 -5.26 -9.60
C ALA A 80 8.12 -5.19 -8.68
N LEU A 81 7.89 -4.83 -7.42
CA LEU A 81 8.90 -4.92 -6.36
C LEU A 81 9.13 -6.36 -5.88
N GLY A 82 8.54 -7.37 -6.55
CA GLY A 82 8.71 -8.79 -6.25
C GLY A 82 8.17 -9.21 -4.89
N PHE A 83 7.21 -8.49 -4.31
CA PHE A 83 6.46 -8.95 -3.15
C PHE A 83 5.34 -9.90 -3.59
N SER A 84 5.02 -10.86 -2.76
CA SER A 84 3.96 -11.84 -3.05
C SER A 84 2.54 -11.27 -2.92
N SER A 85 2.39 -10.12 -2.26
CA SER A 85 1.08 -9.52 -2.03
C SER A 85 1.21 -8.03 -1.67
N ARG A 86 0.10 -7.31 -1.79
CA ARG A 86 -0.05 -5.95 -1.28
C ARG A 86 0.28 -5.85 0.22
N GLN A 87 -0.16 -6.82 1.03
CA GLN A 87 0.13 -6.83 2.46
C GLN A 87 1.62 -6.94 2.76
N ALA A 88 2.35 -7.74 1.97
CA ALA A 88 3.81 -7.84 2.10
C ALA A 88 4.52 -6.50 1.82
N LEU A 89 4.04 -5.73 0.84
CA LEU A 89 4.51 -4.36 0.58
C LEU A 89 4.23 -3.43 1.77
N LEU A 90 3.02 -3.47 2.35
CA LEU A 90 2.65 -2.64 3.51
C LEU A 90 3.50 -2.98 4.74
N ASN A 91 3.76 -4.27 4.98
CA ASN A 91 4.66 -4.70 6.05
C ASN A 91 6.10 -4.20 5.84
N TYR A 92 6.52 -4.10 4.56
CA TYR A 92 7.83 -3.57 4.22
C TYR A 92 7.88 -2.04 4.36
N GLN A 93 6.80 -1.34 4.02
CA GLN A 93 6.62 0.10 4.26
C GLN A 93 6.75 0.46 5.75
N ALA A 94 6.34 -0.42 6.67
CA ALA A 94 6.47 -0.19 8.12
C ALA A 94 7.93 -0.06 8.59
N LYS A 95 8.91 -0.46 7.79
CA LYS A 95 10.34 -0.28 8.09
C LYS A 95 10.74 1.17 7.84
N LYS A 96 11.34 1.81 8.85
CA LYS A 96 11.73 3.22 8.82
C LYS A 96 12.54 3.62 7.58
N GLU A 97 13.42 2.73 7.13
CA GLU A 97 14.33 2.94 5.99
C GLU A 97 13.59 3.10 4.65
N PHE A 98 12.47 2.37 4.46
CA PHE A 98 11.72 2.31 3.20
C PHE A 98 10.38 3.04 3.25
N ASN A 99 9.98 3.54 4.42
CA ASN A 99 8.67 4.15 4.65
C ASN A 99 8.38 5.30 3.67
N ASP A 100 9.27 6.27 3.60
CA ASP A 100 9.10 7.45 2.76
C ASP A 100 9.01 7.09 1.28
N THR A 101 9.93 6.27 0.79
CA THR A 101 9.97 5.85 -0.62
C THR A 101 8.70 5.12 -1.05
N ILE A 102 8.24 4.15 -0.24
CA ILE A 102 7.01 3.39 -0.57
C ILE A 102 5.77 4.27 -0.40
N THR A 103 5.75 5.17 0.59
CA THR A 103 4.65 6.12 0.77
C THR A 103 4.52 7.03 -0.44
N ARG A 104 5.60 7.62 -0.92
CA ARG A 104 5.60 8.46 -2.13
C ARG A 104 5.13 7.70 -3.37
N ALA A 105 5.59 6.47 -3.55
CA ALA A 105 5.13 5.63 -4.65
C ALA A 105 3.63 5.35 -4.59
N LYS A 106 3.08 5.11 -3.38
CA LYS A 106 1.64 4.94 -3.18
C LYS A 106 0.88 6.24 -3.44
N SER A 107 1.41 7.40 -3.03
CA SER A 107 0.78 8.69 -3.30
C SER A 107 0.71 9.00 -4.80
N ARG A 108 1.68 8.56 -5.61
CA ARG A 108 1.59 8.66 -7.08
C ARG A 108 0.43 7.82 -7.64
N ILE A 109 0.17 6.65 -7.08
CA ILE A 109 -0.97 5.81 -7.47
C ILE A 109 -2.28 6.45 -7.01
N GLU A 110 -2.31 7.02 -5.82
CA GLU A 110 -3.44 7.76 -5.27
C GLU A 110 -3.79 8.95 -6.14
N GLN A 111 -2.81 9.80 -6.47
CA GLN A 111 -2.97 10.93 -7.38
C GLN A 111 -3.54 10.49 -8.73
N TYR A 112 -2.99 9.45 -9.37
CA TYR A 112 -3.53 8.93 -10.62
C TYR A 112 -5.00 8.54 -10.50
N ALA A 113 -5.39 7.84 -9.42
CA ALA A 113 -6.77 7.46 -9.18
C ALA A 113 -7.67 8.67 -8.88
N GLU A 114 -7.15 9.68 -8.17
CA GLU A 114 -7.86 10.95 -7.89
C GLU A 114 -8.15 11.72 -9.18
N GLU A 115 -7.17 11.87 -10.06
CA GLU A 115 -7.35 12.51 -11.37
C GLU A 115 -8.41 11.79 -12.22
N ARG A 116 -8.47 10.46 -12.15
CA ARG A 116 -9.49 9.64 -12.86
C ARG A 116 -10.92 9.78 -12.33
N LEU A 117 -11.13 10.40 -11.16
CA LEU A 117 -12.49 10.73 -10.67
C LEU A 117 -13.22 11.72 -11.58
N PHE A 118 -12.47 12.53 -12.33
CA PHE A 118 -13.01 13.52 -13.27
C PHE A 118 -13.27 12.93 -14.66
N ASP A 119 -12.90 11.69 -14.91
CA ASP A 119 -13.11 11.02 -16.17
C ASP A 119 -14.47 10.32 -16.20
N ARG A 120 -15.23 10.54 -17.26
CA ARG A 120 -16.56 9.96 -17.43
C ARG A 120 -16.59 8.43 -17.25
N ASP A 121 -15.61 7.74 -17.84
CA ASP A 121 -15.60 6.27 -17.89
C ASP A 121 -14.74 5.65 -16.76
N GLY A 122 -13.92 6.46 -16.10
CA GLY A 122 -12.97 6.02 -15.06
C GLY A 122 -13.44 6.24 -13.62
N ALA A 123 -14.38 7.16 -13.39
CA ALA A 123 -14.73 7.66 -12.06
C ALA A 123 -15.15 6.56 -11.06
N ASN A 124 -16.00 5.63 -11.48
CA ASN A 124 -16.46 4.56 -10.58
C ASN A 124 -15.34 3.61 -10.15
N GLY A 125 -14.48 3.23 -11.07
CA GLY A 125 -13.30 2.41 -10.76
C GLY A 125 -12.30 3.13 -9.87
N ALA A 126 -12.09 4.42 -10.12
CA ALA A 126 -11.23 5.28 -9.32
C ALA A 126 -11.77 5.43 -7.89
N LYS A 127 -13.06 5.73 -7.71
CA LYS A 127 -13.72 5.81 -6.40
C LYS A 127 -13.55 4.50 -5.61
N PHE A 128 -13.82 3.36 -6.26
CA PHE A 128 -13.64 2.04 -5.64
C PHE A 128 -12.17 1.79 -5.25
N SER A 129 -11.22 2.14 -6.12
CA SER A 129 -9.80 1.99 -5.84
C SER A 129 -9.36 2.85 -4.64
N LEU A 130 -9.76 4.11 -4.60
CA LEU A 130 -9.41 5.05 -3.54
C LEU A 130 -9.97 4.59 -2.19
N SER A 131 -11.25 4.26 -2.10
CA SER A 131 -11.88 3.83 -0.84
C SER A 131 -11.29 2.54 -0.27
N ASN A 132 -10.82 1.62 -1.13
CA ASN A 132 -10.23 0.35 -0.67
C ASN A 132 -8.73 0.39 -0.39
N ASN A 133 -8.00 1.34 -0.98
CA ASN A 133 -6.53 1.36 -0.90
C ASN A 133 -5.96 2.48 -0.04
N PHE A 134 -6.71 3.56 0.17
CA PHE A 134 -6.20 4.77 0.80
C PHE A 134 -7.10 5.22 1.95
N LYS A 135 -6.47 5.53 3.08
CA LYS A 135 -7.17 6.06 4.26
C LYS A 135 -7.67 7.48 3.96
N GLY A 136 -8.88 7.79 4.38
CA GLY A 136 -9.49 9.11 4.16
C GLY A 136 -10.48 9.17 3.00
N TRP A 137 -10.49 8.17 2.12
CA TRP A 137 -11.43 8.06 1.00
C TRP A 137 -12.65 7.17 1.28
N SER A 138 -12.71 6.53 2.47
CA SER A 138 -13.89 5.76 2.88
C SER A 138 -15.05 6.71 3.19
N GLU A 139 -16.23 6.43 2.64
CA GLU A 139 -17.46 7.10 3.08
C GLU A 139 -17.64 6.82 4.58
N LYS A 140 -17.77 7.88 5.39
CA LYS A 140 -18.19 7.73 6.77
C LYS A 140 -19.64 7.29 6.73
N GLN A 141 -19.89 6.01 6.94
CA GLN A 141 -21.23 5.57 7.32
C GLN A 141 -21.42 6.03 8.76
N GLU A 142 -22.07 7.16 8.96
CA GLU A 142 -22.70 7.48 10.23
C GLU A 142 -23.87 6.51 10.38
N VAL A 143 -23.57 5.33 10.93
CA VAL A 143 -24.62 4.47 11.44
C VAL A 143 -25.14 5.20 12.68
N GLU A 144 -26.30 5.85 12.56
CA GLU A 144 -27.04 6.32 13.73
C GLU A 144 -27.38 5.10 14.59
N VAL A 145 -26.52 4.78 15.55
CA VAL A 145 -26.74 3.73 16.55
C VAL A 145 -27.90 4.12 17.49
N GLY A 146 -28.41 5.35 17.38
CA GLY A 146 -29.51 5.87 18.17
C GLY A 146 -30.82 5.08 18.04
N ALA A 147 -31.16 4.58 16.85
CA ALA A 147 -32.41 3.88 16.62
C ALA A 147 -32.48 2.52 17.34
N VAL A 148 -31.37 1.77 17.33
CA VAL A 148 -31.32 0.43 17.97
C VAL A 148 -31.38 0.52 19.49
N THR A 149 -30.83 1.58 20.08
CA THR A 149 -30.86 1.80 21.53
C THR A 149 -32.26 2.18 22.00
N ILE A 150 -33.01 2.98 21.22
CA ILE A 150 -34.39 3.39 21.53
C ILE A 150 -35.36 2.21 21.44
N GLU A 151 -35.20 1.34 20.44
CA GLU A 151 -36.03 0.14 20.32
C GLU A 151 -35.75 -0.87 21.45
N LYS A 152 -34.50 -1.04 21.84
CA LYS A 152 -34.13 -1.92 22.95
C LYS A 152 -34.65 -1.42 24.27
N THR A 153 -34.60 -0.12 24.54
CA THR A 153 -35.16 0.50 25.76
C THR A 153 -36.69 0.33 25.84
N LYS A 154 -37.39 0.55 24.71
CA LYS A 154 -38.85 0.32 24.62
C LYS A 154 -39.22 -1.14 24.82
N LEU A 155 -38.42 -2.05 24.30
CA LEU A 155 -38.64 -3.50 24.46
C LEU A 155 -38.45 -3.92 25.93
N ASP A 156 -37.37 -3.40 26.59
CA ASP A 156 -37.09 -3.67 27.98
C ASP A 156 -38.20 -3.12 28.91
N ASP A 157 -38.77 -1.94 28.60
CA ASP A 157 -39.92 -1.37 29.33
C ASP A 157 -41.22 -2.19 29.16
N LEU A 158 -41.46 -2.67 27.94
CA LEU A 158 -42.60 -3.57 27.67
C LEU A 158 -42.47 -4.90 28.42
N ILE A 159 -41.28 -5.47 28.46
CA ILE A 159 -41.01 -6.70 29.20
C ILE A 159 -41.20 -6.53 30.71
N LYS A 160 -40.81 -5.38 31.27
CA LYS A 160 -41.07 -5.04 32.65
C LYS A 160 -42.57 -4.93 32.97
N GLN A 161 -43.34 -4.25 32.09
CA GLN A 161 -44.78 -4.15 32.24
C GLN A 161 -45.47 -5.52 32.21
N MET A 162 -45.00 -6.43 31.32
CA MET A 162 -45.58 -7.78 31.20
C MET A 162 -45.23 -8.68 32.39
N ARG A 163 -44.13 -8.43 33.09
CA ARG A 163 -43.69 -9.21 34.27
C ARG A 163 -44.39 -8.80 35.56
N GLY A 164 -45.14 -7.68 35.57
CA GLY A 164 -45.87 -7.26 36.73
C GLY A 164 -44.98 -6.76 37.90
N ASP A 165 -43.76 -6.38 37.62
CA ASP A 165 -42.85 -5.82 38.62
C ASP A 165 -43.14 -4.31 38.74
N GLY A 166 -44.18 -4.00 39.53
CA GLY A 166 -44.55 -2.68 39.97
C GLY A 166 -44.52 -2.59 41.48
#